data_44b534f3f31451e90af2295fae057884
#
_entry.id   44b534f3f31451e90af2295fae057884
#
_cell.length_a   1.000
_cell.length_b   1.000
_cell.length_c   1.000
_cell.angle_alpha   90.00
_cell.angle_beta   90.00
_cell.angle_gamma   90.00
#
_symmetry.space_group_name_H-M   'P 1'
#
loop_
_entity.id
_entity.type
_entity.pdbx_description
1 polymer ?
#
loop_
_entity_poly.entity_id
_entity_poly.type
_entity_poly.pdbx_seq_one_letter_code
_entity_poly.pdbx_strand_id
1 'polypeptide(L)'
;MDKPLKIVYDESKSIEVEKNYIVDNFLGSDIKAGYSIVRTHLNGKHPFMKNLKSSRTYYLLNGFGIFEFEDEVIRIETGEILTIPSNTKYGFKGKFDALLIDCPAFNPEDDIIYDEFVD
;
A
#
# COMPACT_ATOMS: atom_id res chain seq x y z
N MET A 1 17.78 -9.57 -11.00
CA MET A 1 18.25 -10.14 -9.70
C MET A 1 18.59 -11.59 -9.92
N ASP A 2 19.88 -11.94 -9.78
CA ASP A 2 20.38 -13.29 -10.10
C ASP A 2 20.74 -14.10 -8.86
N LYS A 3 20.70 -13.51 -7.69
CA LYS A 3 21.07 -14.19 -6.43
C LYS A 3 19.95 -13.99 -5.40
N PRO A 4 19.81 -14.96 -4.48
CA PRO A 4 18.86 -14.77 -3.38
C PRO A 4 19.20 -13.50 -2.59
N LEU A 5 18.16 -12.80 -2.14
CA LEU A 5 18.28 -11.56 -1.39
C LEU A 5 17.49 -11.70 -0.09
N LYS A 6 18.13 -11.37 1.02
CA LYS A 6 17.46 -11.28 2.32
C LYS A 6 17.48 -9.83 2.78
N ILE A 7 16.31 -9.30 3.12
CA ILE A 7 16.17 -7.96 3.67
C ILE A 7 15.61 -8.07 5.08
N VAL A 8 16.23 -7.35 6.01
CA VAL A 8 15.77 -7.29 7.40
C VAL A 8 15.01 -6.00 7.61
N TYR A 9 13.88 -6.09 8.29
CA TYR A 9 13.06 -4.94 8.65
C TYR A 9 13.88 -3.91 9.44
N ASP A 10 13.77 -2.65 9.06
CA ASP A 10 14.50 -1.55 9.68
C ASP A 10 13.58 -0.32 9.82
N GLU A 11 13.12 -0.05 11.04
CA GLU A 11 12.24 1.08 11.35
C GLU A 11 12.87 2.45 11.02
N SER A 12 14.20 2.53 10.99
CA SER A 12 14.88 3.79 10.68
C SER A 12 14.61 4.27 9.26
N LYS A 13 14.08 3.39 8.41
CA LYS A 13 13.72 3.71 7.01
C LYS A 13 12.23 4.02 6.84
N SER A 14 11.50 4.22 7.94
CA SER A 14 10.10 4.60 7.89
C SER A 14 9.92 6.00 7.33
N ILE A 15 8.90 6.17 6.47
CA ILE A 15 8.54 7.44 5.85
C ILE A 15 7.08 7.73 6.15
N GLU A 16 6.79 8.93 6.68
CA GLU A 16 5.42 9.41 6.82
C GLU A 16 4.98 9.98 5.47
N VAL A 17 4.10 9.24 4.77
CA VAL A 17 3.61 9.63 3.45
C VAL A 17 2.44 10.62 3.59
N GLU A 18 1.54 10.33 4.51
CA GLU A 18 0.42 11.18 4.89
C GLU A 18 0.38 11.26 6.41
N LYS A 19 -0.34 12.25 6.96
CA LYS A 19 -0.39 12.50 8.40
C LYS A 19 -0.64 11.25 9.25
N ASN A 20 -1.45 10.31 8.75
CA ASN A 20 -1.85 9.10 9.47
C ASN A 20 -1.34 7.82 8.81
N TYR A 21 -0.39 7.94 7.88
CA TYR A 21 0.04 6.82 7.07
C TYR A 21 1.56 6.77 6.97
N ILE A 22 2.14 5.71 7.50
CA ILE A 22 3.59 5.49 7.55
C ILE A 22 3.92 4.29 6.69
N VAL A 23 5.01 4.38 5.94
CA VAL A 23 5.50 3.30 5.08
C VAL A 23 6.92 2.95 5.48
N ASP A 24 7.14 1.66 5.78
CA ASP A 24 8.46 1.10 6.02
C ASP A 24 8.93 0.42 4.74
N ASN A 25 10.02 0.88 4.19
CA ASN A 25 10.50 0.38 2.90
C ASN A 25 11.39 -0.85 3.05
N PHE A 26 10.85 -2.03 2.72
CA PHE A 26 11.60 -3.28 2.73
C PHE A 26 12.32 -3.54 1.42
N LEU A 27 11.57 -3.55 0.34
CA LEU A 27 12.06 -3.90 -0.99
C LEU A 27 11.52 -2.88 -1.96
N GLY A 28 12.37 -1.95 -2.35
CA GLY A 28 12.01 -0.88 -3.25
C GLY A 28 12.29 -1.20 -4.71
N SER A 29 12.00 -0.23 -5.57
CA SER A 29 12.20 -0.34 -7.03
C SER A 29 13.68 -0.42 -7.40
N ASP A 30 14.57 0.06 -6.54
CA ASP A 30 16.02 0.00 -6.75
C ASP A 30 16.58 -1.43 -6.78
N ILE A 31 15.88 -2.40 -6.22
CA ILE A 31 16.31 -3.79 -6.15
C ILE A 31 15.96 -4.57 -7.45
N LYS A 32 15.08 -4.05 -8.28
CA LYS A 32 14.71 -4.65 -9.59
C LYS A 32 14.24 -6.10 -9.50
N ALA A 33 13.41 -6.38 -8.54
CA ALA A 33 12.83 -7.72 -8.34
C ALA A 33 11.55 -7.96 -9.16
N GLY A 34 11.05 -6.93 -9.86
CA GLY A 34 9.77 -6.99 -10.57
C GLY A 34 8.57 -6.64 -9.71
N TYR A 35 8.79 -6.42 -8.43
CA TYR A 35 7.77 -6.00 -7.47
C TYR A 35 8.43 -5.25 -6.32
N SER A 36 7.64 -4.56 -5.53
CA SER A 36 8.11 -3.96 -4.27
C SER A 36 7.25 -4.44 -3.12
N ILE A 37 7.83 -4.51 -1.92
CA ILE A 37 7.12 -4.86 -0.70
C ILE A 37 7.45 -3.80 0.34
N VAL A 38 6.40 -3.20 0.92
CA VAL A 38 6.55 -2.29 2.04
C VAL A 38 5.58 -2.68 3.14
N ARG A 39 5.88 -2.29 4.37
CA ARG A 39 4.93 -2.38 5.47
C ARG A 39 4.27 -1.03 5.63
N THR A 40 2.96 -1.01 5.72
CA THR A 40 2.19 0.22 5.86
C THR A 40 1.44 0.23 7.19
N HIS A 41 1.30 1.42 7.77
CA HIS A 41 0.62 1.64 9.04
C HIS A 41 -0.36 2.77 8.86
N LEU A 42 -1.65 2.49 9.01
CA LEU A 42 -2.70 3.50 8.92
C LEU A 42 -3.40 3.65 10.26
N ASN A 43 -3.67 4.91 10.63
CA ASN A 43 -4.56 5.23 11.73
C ASN A 43 -5.36 6.47 11.35
N GLY A 44 -6.50 6.25 10.73
CA GLY A 44 -7.38 7.33 10.25
C GLY A 44 -7.80 7.13 8.81
N LYS A 45 -7.68 8.18 8.00
CA LYS A 45 -8.12 8.18 6.60
C LYS A 45 -6.94 8.48 5.68
N HIS A 46 -6.93 7.81 4.53
CA HIS A 46 -6.01 8.12 3.43
C HIS A 46 -6.81 8.70 2.27
N PRO A 47 -6.30 9.75 1.59
CA PRO A 47 -6.99 10.31 0.42
C PRO A 47 -7.24 9.27 -0.65
N PHE A 48 -8.22 9.54 -1.51
CA PHE A 48 -8.39 8.75 -2.72
C PHE A 48 -7.12 8.81 -3.57
N MET A 49 -6.79 7.70 -4.17
CA MET A 49 -5.59 7.56 -4.98
C MET A 49 -5.75 6.50 -6.05
N LYS A 50 -4.84 6.49 -7.00
CA LYS A 50 -4.65 5.35 -7.92
C LYS A 50 -3.19 5.27 -8.34
N ASN A 51 -2.75 4.07 -8.68
CA ASN A 51 -1.47 3.88 -9.34
C ASN A 51 -1.73 3.47 -10.80
N LEU A 52 -1.06 4.14 -11.73
CA LEU A 52 -1.33 3.97 -13.15
C LEU A 52 -0.82 2.64 -13.72
N LYS A 53 0.17 2.03 -13.08
CA LYS A 53 0.86 0.84 -13.63
C LYS A 53 0.86 -0.36 -12.71
N SER A 54 0.99 -0.16 -11.40
CA SER A 54 1.10 -1.27 -10.45
C SER A 54 -0.26 -1.76 -9.99
N SER A 55 -0.43 -3.07 -9.97
CA SER A 55 -1.45 -3.66 -9.11
C SER A 55 -0.94 -3.63 -7.69
N ARG A 56 -1.84 -3.52 -6.71
CA ARG A 56 -1.50 -3.43 -5.30
C ARG A 56 -2.19 -4.50 -4.50
N THR A 57 -1.44 -5.18 -3.66
CA THR A 57 -1.98 -6.20 -2.77
C THR A 57 -1.70 -5.81 -1.34
N TYR A 58 -2.75 -5.70 -0.56
CA TYR A 58 -2.68 -5.47 0.88
C TYR A 58 -2.92 -6.80 1.58
N TYR A 59 -1.98 -7.18 2.44
CA TYR A 59 -2.15 -8.30 3.36
C TYR A 59 -2.21 -7.71 4.77
N LEU A 60 -3.36 -7.77 5.43
CA LEU A 60 -3.50 -7.19 6.77
C LEU A 60 -2.85 -8.06 7.82
N LEU A 61 -1.84 -7.50 8.47
CA LEU A 61 -1.14 -8.16 9.58
C LEU A 61 -1.92 -8.03 10.89
N ASN A 62 -2.58 -6.88 11.08
CA ASN A 62 -3.49 -6.68 12.20
C ASN A 62 -4.42 -5.49 11.90
N GLY A 63 -5.56 -5.46 12.58
CA GLY A 63 -6.52 -4.36 12.50
C GLY A 63 -7.58 -4.58 11.44
N PHE A 64 -8.08 -3.46 10.90
CA PHE A 64 -9.11 -3.46 9.87
C PHE A 64 -8.93 -2.27 8.93
N GLY A 65 -9.39 -2.44 7.70
CA GLY A 65 -9.47 -1.37 6.71
C GLY A 65 -10.77 -1.41 5.95
N ILE A 66 -11.28 -0.24 5.61
CA ILE A 66 -12.47 -0.07 4.77
C ILE A 66 -12.01 0.65 3.52
N PHE A 67 -12.08 -0.04 2.38
CA PHE A 67 -11.62 0.46 1.09
C PHE A 67 -12.84 0.78 0.23
N GLU A 68 -12.90 2.03 -0.25
CA GLU A 68 -14.01 2.52 -1.07
C GLU A 68 -13.58 2.67 -2.50
N PHE A 69 -14.35 2.04 -3.40
CA PHE A 69 -14.18 2.08 -4.85
C PHE A 69 -15.39 2.80 -5.46
N GLU A 70 -15.38 2.98 -6.78
CA GLU A 70 -16.47 3.67 -7.46
C GLU A 70 -17.83 3.01 -7.21
N ASP A 71 -17.90 1.68 -7.27
CA ASP A 71 -19.16 0.92 -7.21
C ASP A 71 -19.26 0.02 -5.97
N GLU A 72 -18.27 -0.03 -5.10
CA GLU A 72 -18.34 -0.93 -3.95
C GLU A 72 -17.45 -0.46 -2.81
N VAL A 73 -17.76 -0.96 -1.63
CA VAL A 73 -16.96 -0.77 -0.43
C VAL A 73 -16.57 -2.15 0.08
N ILE A 74 -15.28 -2.34 0.33
CA ILE A 74 -14.75 -3.63 0.81
C ILE A 74 -14.12 -3.41 2.18
N ARG A 75 -14.55 -4.17 3.17
CA ARG A 75 -13.93 -4.23 4.49
C ARG A 75 -13.03 -5.44 4.56
N ILE A 76 -11.78 -5.24 5.03
CA ILE A 76 -10.85 -6.34 5.28
C ILE A 76 -10.34 -6.28 6.71
N GLU A 77 -9.98 -7.42 7.24
CA GLU A 77 -9.52 -7.60 8.61
C GLU A 77 -8.23 -8.44 8.65
N THR A 78 -7.68 -8.59 9.84
CA THR A 78 -6.45 -9.36 10.07
C THR A 78 -6.47 -10.70 9.33
N GLY A 79 -5.41 -10.97 8.58
CA GLY A 79 -5.24 -12.20 7.82
C GLY A 79 -5.87 -12.20 6.45
N GLU A 80 -6.58 -11.13 6.07
CA GLU A 80 -7.24 -11.04 4.77
C GLU A 80 -6.38 -10.31 3.75
N ILE A 81 -6.60 -10.59 2.48
CA ILE A 81 -5.86 -10.04 1.36
C ILE A 81 -6.82 -9.30 0.44
N LEU A 82 -6.42 -8.10 0.03
CA LEU A 82 -7.14 -7.32 -0.98
C LEU A 82 -6.17 -6.98 -2.10
N THR A 83 -6.50 -7.37 -3.33
CA THR A 83 -5.72 -7.00 -4.52
C THR A 83 -6.50 -5.97 -5.33
N ILE A 84 -5.86 -4.87 -5.64
CA ILE A 84 -6.44 -3.75 -6.39
C ILE A 84 -5.72 -3.65 -7.73
N PRO A 85 -6.43 -3.79 -8.87
CA PRO A 85 -5.81 -3.63 -10.18
C PRO A 85 -5.21 -2.24 -10.38
N SER A 86 -4.25 -2.15 -11.30
CA SER A 86 -3.72 -0.84 -11.69
C SER A 86 -4.82 0.07 -12.23
N ASN A 87 -4.59 1.37 -12.16
CA ASN A 87 -5.49 2.41 -12.67
C ASN A 87 -6.89 2.37 -12.04
N THR A 88 -6.98 1.92 -10.80
CA THR A 88 -8.23 1.85 -10.04
C THR A 88 -8.19 2.89 -8.94
N LYS A 89 -9.15 3.83 -8.96
CA LYS A 89 -9.27 4.85 -7.92
C LYS A 89 -9.88 4.24 -6.67
N TYR A 90 -9.24 4.47 -5.52
CA TYR A 90 -9.75 4.01 -4.24
C TYR A 90 -9.29 4.93 -3.12
N GLY A 91 -10.11 5.01 -2.08
CA GLY A 91 -9.77 5.66 -0.82
C GLY A 91 -10.00 4.69 0.31
N PHE A 92 -9.37 4.94 1.45
CA PHE A 92 -9.51 4.01 2.55
C PHE A 92 -9.38 4.68 3.90
N LYS A 93 -9.89 3.98 4.90
CA LYS A 93 -9.82 4.37 6.31
C LYS A 93 -9.71 3.14 7.19
N GLY A 94 -9.31 3.35 8.42
CA GLY A 94 -9.23 2.29 9.40
C GLY A 94 -8.03 2.43 10.32
N LYS A 95 -7.69 1.32 10.93
CA LYS A 95 -6.51 1.21 11.76
C LYS A 95 -5.90 -0.17 11.52
N PHE A 96 -4.75 -0.19 10.83
CA PHE A 96 -4.15 -1.46 10.46
C PHE A 96 -2.66 -1.33 10.20
N ASP A 97 -1.99 -2.49 10.30
CA ASP A 97 -0.68 -2.73 9.73
C ASP A 97 -0.86 -3.73 8.60
N ALA A 98 -0.23 -3.49 7.48
CA ALA A 98 -0.34 -4.35 6.32
C ALA A 98 0.99 -4.46 5.59
N LEU A 99 1.18 -5.57 4.88
CA LEU A 99 2.16 -5.63 3.81
C LEU A 99 1.49 -5.12 2.55
N LEU A 100 2.17 -4.21 1.85
CA LEU A 100 1.72 -3.70 0.55
C LEU A 100 2.72 -4.15 -0.51
N ILE A 101 2.22 -4.90 -1.48
CA ILE A 101 3.00 -5.44 -2.57
C ILE A 101 2.55 -4.78 -3.86
N ASP A 102 3.47 -4.08 -4.53
CA ASP A 102 3.21 -3.48 -5.83
C ASP A 102 3.91 -4.28 -6.94
N CYS A 103 3.18 -4.59 -7.99
CA CYS A 103 3.71 -5.30 -9.16
C CYS A 103 3.19 -4.62 -10.44
N PRO A 104 4.06 -4.09 -11.29
CA PRO A 104 5.51 -3.90 -11.11
C PRO A 104 5.87 -3.07 -9.90
N ALA A 105 7.15 -3.05 -9.54
CA ALA A 105 7.65 -2.32 -8.37
C ALA A 105 7.18 -0.86 -8.36
N PHE A 106 6.88 -0.35 -7.18
CA PHE A 106 6.37 1.01 -6.99
C PHE A 106 7.30 2.07 -7.60
N ASN A 107 6.70 2.96 -8.37
CA ASN A 107 7.32 4.18 -8.87
C ASN A 107 6.42 5.36 -8.49
N PRO A 108 6.90 6.31 -7.68
CA PRO A 108 6.05 7.42 -7.24
C PRO A 108 5.51 8.29 -8.38
N GLU A 109 6.16 8.30 -9.54
CA GLU A 109 5.67 9.02 -10.73
C GLU A 109 4.33 8.49 -11.23
N ASP A 110 4.00 7.24 -10.94
CA ASP A 110 2.77 6.60 -11.38
C ASP A 110 1.61 6.76 -10.40
N ASP A 111 1.86 7.35 -9.21
CA ASP A 111 0.83 7.61 -8.22
C ASP A 111 0.09 8.91 -8.51
N ILE A 112 -1.24 8.85 -8.41
CA ILE A 112 -2.11 10.02 -8.43
C ILE A 112 -2.85 10.07 -7.10
N ILE A 113 -2.67 11.16 -6.35
CA ILE A 113 -3.34 11.39 -5.08
C ILE A 113 -4.37 12.50 -5.28
N TYR A 114 -5.60 12.26 -4.87
CA TYR A 114 -6.69 13.22 -4.98
C TYR A 114 -6.86 14.00 -3.66
N ASP A 115 -7.58 15.13 -3.72
CA ASP A 115 -7.85 15.96 -2.53
C ASP A 115 -9.06 15.49 -1.72
N GLU A 116 -9.66 14.39 -2.08
CA GLU A 116 -10.87 13.89 -1.41
C GLU A 116 -10.58 12.64 -0.59
N PHE A 117 -11.37 12.45 0.48
CA PHE A 117 -11.27 11.34 1.41
C PHE A 117 -12.60 10.58 1.46
N VAL A 118 -12.55 9.35 1.93
CA VAL A 118 -13.76 8.58 2.29
C VAL A 118 -14.50 9.28 3.44
N ASP A 119 -15.78 9.10 3.51
CA ASP A 119 -16.62 9.65 4.59
C ASP A 119 -16.33 9.02 5.96
#